data_578684694aa44cfb1ea2d11634706f56
#
_entry.id   578684694aa44cfb1ea2d11634706f56
#
_cell.length_a   1.000
_cell.length_b   1.000
_cell.length_c   1.000
_cell.angle_alpha   90.00
_cell.angle_beta   90.00
_cell.angle_gamma   90.00
#
_symmetry.space_group_name_H-M   'P 1'
#
loop_
_entity.id
_entity.type
_entity.pdbx_description
1 polymer ?
#
loop_
_entity_poly.entity_id
_entity_poly.type
_entity_poly.pdbx_seq_one_letter_code
_entity_poly.pdbx_strand_id
1 'polypeptide(L)'
;MHNSQLDKIDKKILDFLVENTRTPFTEIANQMGISAGTVHVRVKKMEDAGIILGSSLVINYKKLNYNFTTYVGILLSKSNKTQEVLKILEGIPNVTELSVTSGKYNIFCKIRAKDTDDAKRIIYQINDIEEVMRTESMISIEEYFSDKNRLINAVEV
;
A
#
# COMPACT_ATOMS: atom_id res chain seq x y z
N MET A 1 12.15 -20.29 -10.39
CA MET A 1 11.67 -18.89 -10.46
C MET A 1 11.27 -18.62 -11.89
N HIS A 2 9.97 -18.56 -12.19
CA HIS A 2 9.50 -18.14 -13.51
C HIS A 2 9.75 -16.64 -13.61
N ASN A 3 10.75 -16.27 -14.39
CA ASN A 3 10.98 -14.89 -14.76
C ASN A 3 9.87 -14.50 -15.76
N SER A 4 8.71 -14.08 -15.25
CA SER A 4 7.61 -13.53 -16.04
C SER A 4 8.04 -12.16 -16.53
N GLN A 5 8.92 -12.17 -17.53
CA GLN A 5 9.36 -10.95 -18.15
C GLN A 5 8.14 -10.30 -18.81
N LEU A 6 7.79 -9.11 -18.37
CA LEU A 6 6.78 -8.28 -19.02
C LEU A 6 7.25 -7.99 -20.44
N ASP A 7 6.35 -8.10 -21.41
CA ASP A 7 6.61 -7.59 -22.75
C ASP A 7 6.04 -6.18 -22.93
N LYS A 8 6.35 -5.54 -24.07
CA LYS A 8 5.88 -4.18 -24.37
C LYS A 8 4.36 -4.05 -24.41
N ILE A 9 3.65 -5.13 -24.75
CA ILE A 9 2.18 -5.15 -24.76
C ILE A 9 1.65 -5.22 -23.32
N ASP A 10 2.24 -6.08 -22.49
CA ASP A 10 1.88 -6.20 -21.07
C ASP A 10 2.09 -4.85 -20.34
N LYS A 11 3.24 -4.19 -20.60
CA LYS A 11 3.54 -2.88 -20.03
C LYS A 11 2.51 -1.81 -20.41
N LYS A 12 2.11 -1.75 -21.70
CA LYS A 12 1.08 -0.81 -22.15
C LYS A 12 -0.28 -1.09 -21.51
N ILE A 13 -0.66 -2.34 -21.37
CA ILE A 13 -1.92 -2.72 -20.66
C ILE A 13 -1.85 -2.24 -19.21
N LEU A 14 -0.72 -2.45 -18.52
CA LEU A 14 -0.53 -1.96 -17.16
C LEU A 14 -0.63 -0.44 -17.07
N ASP A 15 -0.07 0.31 -18.01
CA ASP A 15 -0.15 1.77 -18.03
C ASP A 15 -1.61 2.25 -18.05
N PHE A 16 -2.45 1.66 -18.90
CA PHE A 16 -3.89 1.96 -18.91
C PHE A 16 -4.57 1.64 -17.57
N LEU A 17 -4.28 0.48 -17.01
CA LEU A 17 -4.93 0.04 -15.77
C LEU A 17 -4.43 0.81 -14.54
N VAL A 18 -3.19 1.25 -14.54
CA VAL A 18 -2.63 2.10 -13.48
C VAL A 18 -3.22 3.50 -13.53
N GLU A 19 -3.42 4.05 -14.72
CA GLU A 19 -4.07 5.35 -14.89
C GLU A 19 -5.55 5.30 -14.46
N ASN A 20 -6.27 4.27 -14.91
CA ASN A 20 -7.65 4.06 -14.51
C ASN A 20 -8.00 2.57 -14.51
N THR A 21 -8.09 1.98 -13.31
CA THR A 21 -8.46 0.57 -13.13
C THR A 21 -9.84 0.20 -13.66
N ARG A 22 -10.70 1.18 -13.99
CA ARG A 22 -12.03 0.99 -14.54
C ARG A 22 -12.08 1.03 -16.06
N THR A 23 -10.94 1.24 -16.74
CA THR A 23 -10.88 1.24 -18.20
C THR A 23 -11.32 -0.11 -18.74
N PRO A 24 -12.39 -0.18 -19.56
CA PRO A 24 -12.86 -1.44 -20.13
C PRO A 24 -11.76 -2.09 -21.01
N PHE A 25 -11.64 -3.41 -20.94
CA PHE A 25 -10.67 -4.13 -21.79
C PHE A 25 -10.92 -3.93 -23.28
N THR A 26 -12.16 -3.70 -23.67
CA THR A 26 -12.53 -3.33 -25.05
C THR A 26 -11.95 -2.00 -25.47
N GLU A 27 -11.90 -1.03 -24.57
CA GLU A 27 -11.28 0.26 -24.84
C GLU A 27 -9.78 0.15 -24.97
N ILE A 28 -9.11 -0.55 -24.04
CA ILE A 28 -7.67 -0.84 -24.10
C ILE A 28 -7.33 -1.55 -25.43
N ALA A 29 -8.12 -2.57 -25.79
CA ALA A 29 -7.95 -3.34 -27.02
C ALA A 29 -8.03 -2.44 -28.27
N ASN A 30 -9.03 -1.56 -28.32
CA ASN A 30 -9.20 -0.62 -29.44
C ASN A 30 -8.02 0.34 -29.57
N GLN A 31 -7.53 0.91 -28.48
CA GLN A 31 -6.39 1.83 -28.47
C GLN A 31 -5.07 1.13 -28.85
N MET A 32 -4.96 -0.15 -28.57
CA MET A 32 -3.75 -0.95 -28.86
C MET A 32 -3.81 -1.70 -30.18
N GLY A 33 -4.95 -1.73 -30.88
CA GLY A 33 -5.15 -2.49 -32.11
C GLY A 33 -5.10 -4.02 -31.90
N ILE A 34 -5.55 -4.51 -30.76
CA ILE A 34 -5.61 -5.94 -30.41
C ILE A 34 -7.05 -6.35 -30.02
N SER A 35 -7.30 -7.65 -29.79
CA SER A 35 -8.62 -8.10 -29.32
C SER A 35 -8.79 -7.91 -27.81
N ALA A 36 -10.03 -7.69 -27.34
CA ALA A 36 -10.35 -7.65 -25.92
C ALA A 36 -10.02 -8.98 -25.21
N GLY A 37 -10.16 -10.10 -25.91
CA GLY A 37 -9.74 -11.40 -25.41
C GLY A 37 -8.23 -11.49 -25.17
N THR A 38 -7.42 -10.87 -26.05
CA THR A 38 -5.97 -10.77 -25.85
C THR A 38 -5.62 -9.96 -24.60
N VAL A 39 -6.30 -8.82 -24.37
CA VAL A 39 -6.12 -8.03 -23.15
C VAL A 39 -6.45 -8.87 -21.92
N HIS A 40 -7.61 -9.54 -21.93
CA HIS A 40 -8.04 -10.38 -20.81
C HIS A 40 -7.03 -11.47 -20.46
N VAL A 41 -6.54 -12.21 -21.47
CA VAL A 41 -5.55 -13.29 -21.25
C VAL A 41 -4.25 -12.75 -20.67
N ARG A 42 -3.79 -11.57 -21.14
CA ARG A 42 -2.57 -10.94 -20.64
C ARG A 42 -2.72 -10.43 -19.21
N VAL A 43 -3.84 -9.78 -18.88
CA VAL A 43 -4.13 -9.35 -17.50
C VAL A 43 -4.14 -10.56 -16.59
N LYS A 44 -4.86 -11.63 -16.96
CA LYS A 44 -4.91 -12.88 -16.19
C LYS A 44 -3.52 -13.48 -15.98
N LYS A 45 -2.67 -13.50 -17.01
CA LYS A 45 -1.28 -13.96 -16.90
C LYS A 45 -0.48 -13.12 -15.89
N MET A 46 -0.66 -11.80 -15.88
CA MET A 46 0.02 -10.90 -14.93
C MET A 46 -0.50 -11.07 -13.50
N GLU A 47 -1.81 -11.36 -13.32
CA GLU A 47 -2.39 -11.71 -12.02
C GLU A 47 -1.83 -13.04 -11.51
N ASP A 48 -1.82 -14.07 -12.33
CA ASP A 48 -1.31 -15.40 -11.97
C ASP A 48 0.20 -15.39 -11.67
N ALA A 49 0.94 -14.46 -12.30
CA ALA A 49 2.35 -14.22 -12.02
C ALA A 49 2.59 -13.33 -10.78
N GLY A 50 1.54 -12.82 -10.14
CA GLY A 50 1.64 -11.93 -8.98
C GLY A 50 2.19 -10.52 -9.31
N ILE A 51 2.17 -10.12 -10.57
CA ILE A 51 2.53 -8.76 -11.00
C ILE A 51 1.38 -7.79 -10.67
N ILE A 52 0.15 -8.22 -10.97
CA ILE A 52 -1.07 -7.54 -10.54
C ILE A 52 -1.58 -8.26 -9.30
N LEU A 53 -1.59 -7.58 -8.16
CA LEU A 53 -2.10 -8.13 -6.89
C LEU A 53 -3.58 -7.83 -6.68
N GLY A 54 -4.15 -6.91 -7.45
CA GLY A 54 -5.53 -6.47 -7.34
C GLY A 54 -5.68 -5.00 -7.71
N SER A 55 -6.88 -4.49 -7.52
CA SER A 55 -7.22 -3.07 -7.72
C SER A 55 -7.88 -2.51 -6.47
N SER A 56 -7.61 -1.25 -6.16
CA SER A 56 -8.18 -0.57 -5.01
C SER A 56 -8.61 0.85 -5.38
N LEU A 57 -9.58 1.37 -4.63
CA LEU A 57 -10.01 2.75 -4.78
C LEU A 57 -9.02 3.69 -4.10
N VAL A 58 -8.75 4.82 -4.73
CA VAL A 58 -8.09 5.95 -4.08
C VAL A 58 -9.15 6.75 -3.33
N ILE A 59 -9.06 6.78 -2.00
CA ILE A 59 -10.05 7.41 -1.12
C ILE A 59 -9.49 8.70 -0.55
N ASN A 60 -10.27 9.78 -0.65
CA ASN A 60 -9.95 11.02 0.05
C ASN A 60 -10.42 10.94 1.51
N TYR A 61 -9.55 10.43 2.36
CA TYR A 61 -9.84 10.27 3.79
C TYR A 61 -10.12 11.58 4.51
N LYS A 62 -9.58 12.71 4.03
CA LYS A 62 -9.91 14.03 4.59
C LYS A 62 -11.39 14.37 4.44
N LYS A 63 -12.04 13.95 3.33
CA LYS A 63 -13.49 14.10 3.14
C LYS A 63 -14.32 13.19 4.03
N LEU A 64 -13.71 12.19 4.65
CA LEU A 64 -14.30 11.29 5.64
C LEU A 64 -13.91 11.67 7.08
N ASN A 65 -13.42 12.90 7.29
CA ASN A 65 -12.99 13.47 8.57
C ASN A 65 -11.75 12.80 9.19
N TYR A 66 -10.95 12.04 8.43
CA TYR A 66 -9.65 11.54 8.88
C TYR A 66 -8.56 12.53 8.45
N ASN A 67 -8.45 13.62 9.19
CA ASN A 67 -7.57 14.76 8.83
C ASN A 67 -6.17 14.65 9.44
N PHE A 68 -5.97 13.69 10.35
CA PHE A 68 -4.74 13.58 11.11
C PHE A 68 -3.97 12.33 10.71
N THR A 69 -2.78 12.53 10.15
CA THR A 69 -1.88 11.45 9.75
C THR A 69 -0.63 11.47 10.62
N THR A 70 -0.25 10.32 11.15
CA THR A 70 0.95 10.17 11.97
C THR A 70 1.74 8.96 11.50
N TYR A 71 3.05 9.11 11.42
CA TYR A 71 3.99 8.02 11.27
C TYR A 71 4.51 7.61 12.64
N VAL A 72 4.51 6.32 12.93
CA VAL A 72 4.91 5.80 14.25
C VAL A 72 6.00 4.77 14.07
N GLY A 73 7.17 5.08 14.61
CA GLY A 73 8.26 4.13 14.77
C GLY A 73 8.08 3.35 16.07
N ILE A 74 8.12 2.03 16.00
CA ILE A 74 7.89 1.12 17.11
C ILE A 74 9.16 0.33 17.40
N LEU A 75 9.65 0.44 18.62
CA LEU A 75 10.76 -0.33 19.14
C LEU A 75 10.21 -1.48 20.00
N LEU A 76 10.61 -2.70 19.69
CA LEU A 76 10.20 -3.89 20.42
C LEU A 76 11.24 -4.27 21.48
N SER A 77 10.79 -4.84 22.59
CA SER A 77 11.64 -5.43 23.62
C SER A 77 12.43 -6.65 23.11
N LYS A 78 11.84 -7.39 22.16
CA LYS A 78 12.42 -8.57 21.52
C LYS A 78 12.07 -8.62 20.04
N SER A 79 13.09 -8.59 19.16
CA SER A 79 12.89 -8.61 17.70
C SER A 79 12.28 -9.91 17.17
N ASN A 80 12.40 -11.03 17.86
CA ASN A 80 11.75 -12.29 17.47
C ASN A 80 10.20 -12.26 17.63
N LYS A 81 9.66 -11.24 18.28
CA LYS A 81 8.21 -11.02 18.45
C LYS A 81 7.59 -10.14 17.36
N THR A 82 8.37 -9.70 16.39
CA THR A 82 7.90 -8.79 15.33
C THR A 82 6.65 -9.31 14.62
N GLN A 83 6.61 -10.59 14.24
CA GLN A 83 5.45 -11.16 13.52
C GLN A 83 4.17 -11.19 14.35
N GLU A 84 4.28 -11.38 15.63
CA GLU A 84 3.17 -11.38 16.59
C GLU A 84 2.58 -9.97 16.73
N VAL A 85 3.45 -8.97 16.90
CA VAL A 85 3.07 -7.56 16.98
C VAL A 85 2.45 -7.07 15.67
N LEU A 86 3.00 -7.46 14.50
CA LEU A 86 2.41 -7.10 13.20
C LEU A 86 0.97 -7.56 13.07
N LYS A 87 0.63 -8.78 13.50
CA LYS A 87 -0.75 -9.29 13.48
C LYS A 87 -1.69 -8.49 14.37
N ILE A 88 -1.21 -8.05 15.52
CA ILE A 88 -2.00 -7.20 16.43
C ILE A 88 -2.24 -5.83 15.77
N LEU A 89 -1.19 -5.22 15.20
CA LEU A 89 -1.29 -3.92 14.53
C LEU A 89 -2.19 -3.96 13.28
N GLU A 90 -2.14 -5.04 12.51
CA GLU A 90 -3.02 -5.26 11.35
C GLU A 90 -4.50 -5.27 11.74
N GLY A 91 -4.82 -5.70 12.97
CA GLY A 91 -6.17 -5.66 13.53
C GLY A 91 -6.66 -4.26 13.93
N ILE A 92 -5.82 -3.22 13.90
CA ILE A 92 -6.17 -1.83 14.21
C ILE A 92 -6.58 -1.10 12.93
N PRO A 93 -7.86 -0.79 12.68
CA PRO A 93 -8.32 -0.22 11.39
C PRO A 93 -7.65 1.13 11.03
N ASN A 94 -7.20 1.86 12.03
CA ASN A 94 -6.51 3.14 11.84
C ASN A 94 -5.07 2.98 11.35
N VAL A 95 -4.48 1.79 11.48
CA VAL A 95 -3.16 1.46 10.94
C VAL A 95 -3.33 1.15 9.46
N THR A 96 -2.85 2.03 8.59
CA THR A 96 -3.07 1.94 7.15
C THR A 96 -1.87 1.41 6.37
N GLU A 97 -0.68 1.47 6.97
CA GLU A 97 0.55 0.95 6.39
C GLU A 97 1.44 0.39 7.50
N LEU A 98 2.05 -0.76 7.26
CA LEU A 98 3.00 -1.43 8.15
C LEU A 98 4.25 -1.84 7.38
N SER A 99 5.41 -1.59 7.96
CA SER A 99 6.70 -2.00 7.42
C SER A 99 7.61 -2.50 8.53
N VAL A 100 8.29 -3.61 8.30
CA VAL A 100 9.44 -4.02 9.12
C VAL A 100 10.66 -3.28 8.60
N THR A 101 11.42 -2.69 9.49
CA THR A 101 12.58 -1.87 9.12
C THR A 101 13.87 -2.40 9.72
N SER A 102 14.99 -2.13 9.06
CA SER A 102 16.33 -2.51 9.51
C SER A 102 17.01 -1.45 10.38
N GLY A 103 16.33 -0.33 10.65
CA GLY A 103 16.93 0.81 11.36
C GLY A 103 16.64 0.81 12.85
N LYS A 104 16.51 2.01 13.40
CA LYS A 104 16.27 2.27 14.82
C LYS A 104 14.99 1.59 15.35
N TYR A 105 13.96 1.48 14.51
CA TYR A 105 12.70 0.85 14.87
C TYR A 105 12.60 -0.54 14.27
N ASN A 106 11.90 -1.44 14.94
CA ASN A 106 11.59 -2.77 14.40
C ASN A 106 10.44 -2.69 13.40
N ILE A 107 9.46 -1.85 13.70
CA ILE A 107 8.27 -1.63 12.87
C ILE A 107 8.08 -0.13 12.65
N PHE A 108 7.66 0.23 11.46
CA PHE A 108 7.24 1.56 11.12
C PHE A 108 5.84 1.50 10.54
N CYS A 109 4.92 2.30 11.07
CA CYS A 109 3.55 2.30 10.60
C CYS A 109 3.03 3.70 10.33
N LYS A 110 1.99 3.78 9.50
CA LYS A 110 1.20 4.98 9.25
C LYS A 110 -0.17 4.80 9.86
N ILE A 111 -0.58 5.74 10.67
CA ILE A 111 -1.92 5.78 11.24
C ILE A 111 -2.70 6.97 10.68
N ARG A 112 -4.02 6.79 10.52
CA ARG A 112 -4.95 7.86 10.20
C ARG A 112 -5.97 8.00 11.31
N ALA A 113 -6.14 9.23 11.79
CA ALA A 113 -7.03 9.58 12.87
C ALA A 113 -7.90 10.78 12.49
N LYS A 114 -8.95 11.00 13.22
CA LYS A 114 -9.84 12.15 13.01
C LYS A 114 -9.18 13.45 13.48
N ASP A 115 -8.57 13.38 14.65
CA ASP A 115 -7.95 14.49 15.36
C ASP A 115 -6.81 13.99 16.26
N THR A 116 -6.25 14.89 17.07
CA THR A 116 -5.17 14.57 18.02
C THR A 116 -5.59 13.64 19.15
N ASP A 117 -6.84 13.72 19.62
CA ASP A 117 -7.31 12.85 20.70
C ASP A 117 -7.52 11.41 20.20
N ASP A 118 -8.05 11.27 18.99
CA ASP A 118 -8.16 9.96 18.34
C ASP A 118 -6.78 9.37 18.05
N ALA A 119 -5.83 10.18 17.56
CA ALA A 119 -4.44 9.75 17.36
C ALA A 119 -3.78 9.30 18.66
N LYS A 120 -3.95 10.05 19.75
CA LYS A 120 -3.47 9.70 21.09
C LYS A 120 -4.03 8.34 21.54
N ARG A 121 -5.34 8.13 21.39
CA ARG A 121 -5.99 6.86 21.73
C ARG A 121 -5.35 5.68 20.98
N ILE A 122 -5.11 5.84 19.67
CA ILE A 122 -4.51 4.79 18.84
C ILE A 122 -3.07 4.52 19.28
N ILE A 123 -2.28 5.58 19.53
CA ILE A 123 -0.89 5.45 19.99
C ILE A 123 -0.83 4.74 21.35
N TYR A 124 -1.74 5.02 22.25
CA TYR A 124 -1.80 4.32 23.54
C TYR A 124 -2.18 2.85 23.34
N GLN A 125 -3.13 2.54 22.45
CA GLN A 125 -3.46 1.16 22.12
C GLN A 125 -2.23 0.40 21.56
N ILE A 126 -1.37 1.05 20.81
CA ILE A 126 -0.12 0.47 20.33
C ILE A 126 0.89 0.28 21.48
N ASN A 127 1.00 1.26 22.38
CA ASN A 127 1.92 1.19 23.51
C ASN A 127 1.50 0.12 24.55
N ASP A 128 0.22 -0.22 24.60
CA ASP A 128 -0.32 -1.25 25.50
C ASP A 128 -0.01 -2.68 25.04
N ILE A 129 0.58 -2.86 23.84
CA ILE A 129 1.06 -4.17 23.37
C ILE A 129 2.30 -4.53 24.19
N GLU A 130 2.29 -5.68 24.86
CA GLU A 130 3.32 -6.13 25.80
C GLU A 130 4.75 -6.06 25.27
N GLU A 131 4.92 -6.40 23.98
CA GLU A 131 6.22 -6.42 23.34
C GLU A 131 6.72 -5.04 22.88
N VAL A 132 5.86 -4.03 22.90
CA VAL A 132 6.24 -2.66 22.54
C VAL A 132 6.96 -2.01 23.70
N MET A 133 8.24 -1.72 23.49
CA MET A 133 9.07 -1.04 24.48
C MET A 133 8.89 0.47 24.43
N ARG A 134 8.78 1.03 23.21
CA ARG A 134 8.68 2.47 22.97
C ARG A 134 8.12 2.77 21.59
N THR A 135 7.38 3.85 21.48
CA THR A 135 6.99 4.45 20.20
C THR A 135 7.54 5.86 20.07
N GLU A 136 7.85 6.26 18.83
CA GLU A 136 8.12 7.65 18.46
C GLU A 136 7.16 8.04 17.35
N SER A 137 6.42 9.12 17.55
CA SER A 137 5.38 9.58 16.63
C SER A 137 5.79 10.85 15.91
N MET A 138 5.60 10.88 14.60
CA MET A 138 5.84 12.02 13.73
C MET A 138 4.54 12.41 13.06
N ILE A 139 4.03 13.59 13.37
CA ILE A 139 2.82 14.12 12.75
C ILE A 139 3.15 14.57 11.34
N SER A 140 2.37 14.12 10.35
CA SER A 140 2.45 14.63 8.99
C SER A 140 1.77 15.99 8.92
N ILE A 141 2.55 17.04 8.67
CA ILE A 141 2.00 18.38 8.48
C ILE A 141 1.27 18.48 7.14
N GLU A 142 1.84 17.85 6.10
CA GLU A 142 1.27 17.82 4.77
C GLU A 142 1.61 16.49 4.07
N GLU A 143 0.62 15.88 3.44
CA GLU A 143 0.84 14.78 2.49
C GLU A 143 0.85 15.38 1.08
N TYR A 144 2.02 15.59 0.51
CA TYR A 144 2.18 16.23 -0.79
C TYR A 144 1.70 15.33 -1.93
N PHE A 145 2.13 14.09 -1.96
CA PHE A 145 1.59 13.07 -2.86
C PHE A 145 1.78 11.66 -2.30
N SER A 146 0.93 10.74 -2.73
CA SER A 146 1.09 9.30 -2.50
C SER A 146 0.61 8.57 -3.75
N ASP A 147 1.53 7.96 -4.48
CA ASP A 147 1.25 7.16 -5.67
C ASP A 147 2.05 5.86 -5.59
N LYS A 148 1.36 4.79 -5.24
CA LYS A 148 1.96 3.44 -5.10
C LYS A 148 2.38 2.84 -6.45
N ASN A 149 1.82 3.33 -7.54
CA ASN A 149 2.03 2.78 -8.87
C ASN A 149 3.07 3.55 -9.68
N ARG A 150 3.58 4.67 -9.16
CA ARG A 150 4.49 5.57 -9.88
C ARG A 150 5.72 4.85 -10.46
N LEU A 151 6.20 3.82 -9.76
CA LEU A 151 7.38 3.07 -10.19
C LEU A 151 7.17 2.34 -11.52
N ILE A 152 5.91 2.08 -11.92
CA ILE A 152 5.63 1.41 -13.21
C ILE A 152 6.21 2.19 -14.39
N ASN A 153 6.32 3.52 -14.29
CA ASN A 153 6.89 4.37 -15.34
C ASN A 153 8.40 4.17 -15.53
N ALA A 154 9.07 3.57 -14.56
CA ALA A 154 10.51 3.26 -14.62
C ALA A 154 10.78 1.78 -14.96
N VAL A 155 9.75 0.96 -15.18
CA VAL A 155 9.89 -0.44 -15.57
C VAL A 155 10.25 -0.49 -17.05
N GLU A 156 11.45 -0.99 -17.34
CA GLU A 156 11.95 -1.25 -18.70
C GLU A 156 11.54 -2.66 -19.17
N VAL A 157 11.08 -2.78 -20.42
CA VAL A 157 10.63 -4.02 -21.05
C VAL A 157 11.14 -4.16 -22.47
#